data_2197be6a261ab7d6a8bc643a558b396a
#
_entry.id   2197be6a261ab7d6a8bc643a558b396a
#
_cell.length_a   1.000
_cell.length_b   1.000
_cell.length_c   1.000
_cell.angle_alpha   90.00
_cell.angle_beta   90.00
_cell.angle_gamma   90.00
#
_symmetry.space_group_name_H-M   'P 1'
#
loop_
_entity.id
_entity.type
_entity.pdbx_description
1 polymer ?
#
loop_
_entity_poly.entity_id
_entity_poly.type
_entity_poly.pdbx_seq_one_letter_code
_entity_poly.pdbx_strand_id
1 'polypeptide(L)'
;ANFEGGRLLVHITDMPIKCPVAPLEFAFLADDYFRKRRIRHKVDITYVTPLDGAFTKPVASAALGALLEDRSIRVAADFAISHVDPDTQTIVAYDGRALPFDLLVTVPLNMGAQFVIDSGLGDDLGFVPVDKHTLRSPAYERIFAIGDATNVPTSKAGAVAHFEIDHLVENLQAAMA
;
A
#
# COMPACT_ATOMS: atom_id res chain seq x y z
N ALA A 1 -19.82 -8.05 -7.60
CA ALA A 1 -20.33 -8.64 -6.35
C ALA A 1 -21.60 -7.91 -5.93
N ASN A 2 -22.63 -8.66 -5.52
CA ASN A 2 -23.92 -8.07 -5.08
C ASN A 2 -23.85 -7.73 -3.59
N PHE A 3 -22.87 -6.89 -3.19
CA PHE A 3 -22.79 -6.41 -1.81
C PHE A 3 -23.81 -5.29 -1.61
N GLU A 4 -24.81 -5.53 -0.76
CA GLU A 4 -25.93 -4.61 -0.53
C GLU A 4 -25.97 -4.04 0.91
N GLY A 5 -25.01 -4.40 1.73
CA GLY A 5 -24.87 -3.95 3.11
C GLY A 5 -23.99 -4.87 3.93
N GLY A 6 -23.68 -4.45 5.16
CA GLY A 6 -22.81 -5.17 6.08
C GLY A 6 -21.46 -4.47 6.29
N ARG A 7 -20.51 -5.19 6.85
CA ARG A 7 -19.18 -4.71 7.24
C ARG A 7 -18.21 -4.83 6.05
N LEU A 8 -17.79 -3.70 5.52
CA LEU A 8 -16.73 -3.60 4.53
C LEU A 8 -15.42 -3.27 5.23
N LEU A 9 -14.43 -4.15 5.18
CA LEU A 9 -13.08 -3.84 5.58
C LEU A 9 -12.23 -3.51 4.35
N VAL A 10 -11.54 -2.35 4.40
CA VAL A 10 -10.51 -1.95 3.45
C VAL A 10 -9.18 -2.07 4.17
N HIS A 11 -8.41 -3.09 3.84
CA HIS A 11 -7.30 -3.56 4.65
C HIS A 11 -5.97 -3.48 3.90
N ILE A 12 -4.95 -3.02 4.59
CA ILE A 12 -3.55 -3.07 4.19
C ILE A 12 -2.86 -4.17 5.00
N THR A 13 -2.31 -5.17 4.34
CA THR A 13 -1.66 -6.31 5.00
C THR A 13 -0.38 -5.87 5.70
N ASP A 14 0.50 -5.17 5.01
CA ASP A 14 1.79 -4.69 5.54
C ASP A 14 2.36 -3.60 4.62
N MET A 15 3.47 -2.99 5.06
CA MET A 15 4.21 -1.99 4.29
C MET A 15 5.55 -2.59 3.81
N PRO A 16 6.09 -2.15 2.65
CA PRO A 16 5.55 -1.15 1.74
C PRO A 16 4.44 -1.68 0.84
N ILE A 17 3.55 -0.80 0.40
CA ILE A 17 2.57 -1.10 -0.65
C ILE A 17 2.83 -0.27 -1.91
N LYS A 18 2.48 -0.80 -3.05
CA LYS A 18 2.43 -0.05 -4.31
C LYS A 18 1.21 0.85 -4.29
N CYS A 19 1.41 2.12 -4.69
CA CYS A 19 0.39 3.16 -4.61
C CYS A 19 -0.19 3.33 -3.19
N PRO A 20 0.54 3.95 -2.24
CA PRO A 20 0.12 4.01 -0.84
C PRO A 20 -1.18 4.77 -0.58
N VAL A 21 -1.68 5.54 -1.55
CA VAL A 21 -2.99 6.22 -1.47
C VAL A 21 -4.16 5.35 -1.95
N ALA A 22 -3.91 4.29 -2.74
CA ALA A 22 -4.98 3.51 -3.36
C ALA A 22 -6.01 2.91 -2.38
N PRO A 23 -5.64 2.37 -1.21
CA PRO A 23 -6.62 1.88 -0.25
C PRO A 23 -7.53 2.98 0.30
N LEU A 24 -6.99 4.19 0.52
CA LEU A 24 -7.77 5.36 0.94
C LEU A 24 -8.73 5.81 -0.17
N GLU A 25 -8.22 5.91 -1.41
CA GLU A 25 -9.06 6.22 -2.59
C GLU A 25 -10.20 5.22 -2.70
N PHE A 26 -9.90 3.92 -2.56
CA PHE A 26 -10.94 2.89 -2.59
C PHE A 26 -11.99 3.10 -1.48
N ALA A 27 -11.59 3.42 -0.26
CA ALA A 27 -12.50 3.64 0.86
C ALA A 27 -13.44 4.83 0.57
N PHE A 28 -12.91 5.94 0.06
CA PHE A 28 -13.70 7.11 -0.31
C PHE A 28 -14.61 6.86 -1.53
N LEU A 29 -14.12 6.16 -2.54
CA LEU A 29 -14.92 5.79 -3.71
C LEU A 29 -16.05 4.81 -3.34
N ALA A 30 -15.80 3.88 -2.42
CA ALA A 30 -16.82 2.98 -1.89
C ALA A 30 -17.90 3.76 -1.14
N ASP A 31 -17.52 4.73 -0.28
CA ASP A 31 -18.46 5.60 0.41
C ASP A 31 -19.36 6.35 -0.59
N ASP A 32 -18.78 7.00 -1.60
CA ASP A 32 -19.52 7.71 -2.64
C ASP A 32 -20.45 6.78 -3.45
N TYR A 33 -19.94 5.60 -3.82
CA TYR A 33 -20.73 4.60 -4.55
C TYR A 33 -21.98 4.17 -3.76
N PHE A 34 -21.83 3.88 -2.46
CA PHE A 34 -22.97 3.47 -1.63
C PHE A 34 -23.92 4.64 -1.34
N ARG A 35 -23.42 5.88 -1.26
CA ARG A 35 -24.25 7.10 -1.19
C ARG A 35 -25.11 7.28 -2.46
N LYS A 36 -24.51 7.17 -3.62
CA LYS A 36 -25.21 7.25 -4.91
C LYS A 36 -26.29 6.17 -5.05
N ARG A 37 -26.02 4.98 -4.54
CA ARG A 37 -26.99 3.87 -4.48
C ARG A 37 -28.03 4.01 -3.35
N ARG A 38 -27.92 5.02 -2.48
CA ARG A 38 -28.79 5.27 -1.32
C ARG A 38 -28.81 4.11 -0.30
N ILE A 39 -27.73 3.34 -0.23
CA ILE A 39 -27.55 2.22 0.71
C ILE A 39 -26.40 2.42 1.69
N ARG A 40 -25.79 3.62 1.73
CA ARG A 40 -24.63 3.90 2.63
C ARG A 40 -24.93 3.60 4.09
N HIS A 41 -26.18 3.84 4.53
CA HIS A 41 -26.62 3.56 5.89
C HIS A 41 -26.66 2.07 6.25
N LYS A 42 -26.55 1.17 5.26
CA LYS A 42 -26.49 -0.29 5.46
C LYS A 42 -25.04 -0.80 5.47
N VAL A 43 -24.05 0.05 5.18
CA VAL A 43 -22.65 -0.35 5.02
C VAL A 43 -21.81 0.29 6.13
N ASP A 44 -21.14 -0.55 6.88
CA ASP A 44 -20.18 -0.15 7.90
C ASP A 44 -18.76 -0.29 7.32
N ILE A 45 -18.11 0.84 7.00
CA ILE A 45 -16.79 0.84 6.39
C ILE A 45 -15.72 1.04 7.45
N THR A 46 -14.75 0.13 7.48
CA THR A 46 -13.55 0.27 8.33
C THR A 46 -12.30 0.21 7.46
N TYR A 47 -11.47 1.23 7.56
CA TYR A 47 -10.13 1.26 7.02
C TYR A 47 -9.16 0.66 8.03
N VAL A 48 -8.48 -0.42 7.67
CA VAL A 48 -7.61 -1.21 8.55
C VAL A 48 -6.18 -1.12 8.06
N THR A 49 -5.26 -0.70 8.91
CA THR A 49 -3.89 -0.41 8.52
C THR A 49 -2.88 -0.81 9.60
N PRO A 50 -1.69 -1.30 9.23
CA PRO A 50 -0.59 -1.51 10.16
C PRO A 50 0.08 -0.20 10.64
N LEU A 51 -0.27 0.93 10.03
CA LEU A 51 0.23 2.24 10.43
C LEU A 51 -0.47 2.74 11.70
N ASP A 52 0.17 3.68 12.40
CA ASP A 52 -0.35 4.38 13.58
C ASP A 52 -1.48 5.39 13.28
N GLY A 53 -1.83 5.56 12.01
CA GLY A 53 -2.88 6.47 11.54
C GLY A 53 -3.25 6.21 10.08
N ALA A 54 -3.98 7.15 9.50
CA ALA A 54 -4.54 6.99 8.15
C ALA A 54 -3.48 6.95 7.03
N PHE A 55 -2.28 7.51 7.28
CA PHE A 55 -1.23 7.60 6.25
C PHE A 55 0.18 7.68 6.85
N THR A 56 1.21 7.50 6.00
CA THR A 56 2.63 7.46 6.41
C THR A 56 3.24 8.82 6.80
N LYS A 57 2.65 9.93 6.37
CA LYS A 57 3.15 11.30 6.65
C LYS A 57 2.22 11.98 7.66
N PRO A 58 2.73 12.50 8.79
CA PRO A 58 1.88 12.98 9.90
C PRO A 58 0.83 14.01 9.50
N VAL A 59 1.19 15.02 8.70
CA VAL A 59 0.25 16.07 8.25
C VAL A 59 -0.84 15.48 7.36
N ALA A 60 -0.47 14.61 6.41
CA ALA A 60 -1.43 13.95 5.55
C ALA A 60 -2.28 12.93 6.32
N SER A 61 -1.68 12.22 7.28
CA SER A 61 -2.41 11.27 8.14
C SER A 61 -3.49 11.96 8.96
N ALA A 62 -3.19 13.10 9.57
CA ALA A 62 -4.17 13.89 10.32
C ALA A 62 -5.32 14.39 9.42
N ALA A 63 -5.00 14.96 8.26
CA ALA A 63 -6.01 15.47 7.32
C ALA A 63 -6.91 14.34 6.76
N LEU A 64 -6.30 13.23 6.35
CA LEU A 64 -7.04 12.07 5.82
C LEU A 64 -7.84 11.36 6.90
N GLY A 65 -7.33 11.28 8.13
CA GLY A 65 -8.05 10.76 9.27
C GLY A 65 -9.33 11.55 9.57
N ALA A 66 -9.24 12.88 9.58
CA ALA A 66 -10.41 13.76 9.74
C ALA A 66 -11.44 13.56 8.61
N LEU A 67 -10.98 13.42 7.36
CA LEU A 67 -11.88 13.15 6.22
C LEU A 67 -12.56 11.77 6.33
N LEU A 68 -11.87 10.75 6.83
CA LEU A 68 -12.48 9.43 7.07
C LEU A 68 -13.56 9.52 8.15
N GLU A 69 -13.29 10.24 9.25
CA GLU A 69 -14.25 10.48 10.33
C GLU A 69 -15.50 11.22 9.83
N ASP A 70 -15.33 12.30 9.07
CA ASP A 70 -16.42 13.06 8.45
C ASP A 70 -17.32 12.19 7.55
N ARG A 71 -16.75 11.16 6.94
CA ARG A 71 -17.48 10.19 6.11
C ARG A 71 -18.02 8.99 6.91
N SER A 72 -17.85 8.98 8.22
CA SER A 72 -18.20 7.84 9.08
C SER A 72 -17.51 6.55 8.62
N ILE A 73 -16.23 6.65 8.24
CA ILE A 73 -15.35 5.53 7.96
C ILE A 73 -14.42 5.37 9.17
N ARG A 74 -14.50 4.25 9.85
CA ARG A 74 -13.64 3.98 11.02
C ARG A 74 -12.21 3.69 10.57
N VAL A 75 -11.24 4.06 11.41
CA VAL A 75 -9.84 3.68 11.23
C VAL A 75 -9.45 2.69 12.32
N ALA A 76 -8.98 1.51 11.93
CA ALA A 76 -8.34 0.54 12.81
C ALA A 76 -6.83 0.58 12.55
N ALA A 77 -6.15 1.45 13.27
CA ALA A 77 -4.70 1.64 13.21
C ALA A 77 -3.94 0.57 14.01
N ASP A 78 -2.61 0.48 13.79
CA ASP A 78 -1.71 -0.48 14.44
C ASP A 78 -2.22 -1.93 14.32
N PHE A 79 -2.89 -2.26 13.22
CA PHE A 79 -3.46 -3.59 13.00
C PHE A 79 -2.48 -4.45 12.18
N ALA A 80 -1.51 -5.05 12.86
CA ALA A 80 -0.61 -6.03 12.27
C ALA A 80 -1.34 -7.38 12.14
N ILE A 81 -1.76 -7.71 10.91
CA ILE A 81 -2.52 -8.93 10.64
C ILE A 81 -1.69 -10.19 10.87
N SER A 82 -2.27 -11.17 11.56
CA SER A 82 -1.74 -12.52 11.68
C SER A 82 -2.29 -13.44 10.59
N HIS A 83 -3.62 -13.47 10.46
CA HIS A 83 -4.29 -14.32 9.48
C HIS A 83 -5.72 -13.85 9.18
N VAL A 84 -6.29 -14.42 8.13
CA VAL A 84 -7.72 -14.33 7.83
C VAL A 84 -8.36 -15.67 8.18
N ASP A 85 -9.39 -15.65 9.00
CA ASP A 85 -10.23 -16.82 9.27
C ASP A 85 -11.43 -16.81 8.30
N PRO A 86 -11.47 -17.69 7.31
CA PRO A 86 -12.54 -17.73 6.34
C PRO A 86 -13.86 -18.29 6.91
N ASP A 87 -13.79 -19.14 7.93
CA ASP A 87 -14.96 -19.80 8.51
C ASP A 87 -15.81 -18.82 9.32
N THR A 88 -15.14 -17.94 10.07
CA THR A 88 -15.80 -16.88 10.85
C THR A 88 -15.85 -15.54 10.11
N GLN A 89 -15.28 -15.46 8.88
CA GLN A 89 -15.15 -14.22 8.11
C GLN A 89 -14.55 -13.09 8.95
N THR A 90 -13.38 -13.35 9.52
CA THR A 90 -12.72 -12.44 10.46
C THR A 90 -11.24 -12.27 10.10
N ILE A 91 -10.72 -11.04 10.15
CA ILE A 91 -9.27 -10.81 10.17
C ILE A 91 -8.80 -10.70 11.61
N VAL A 92 -7.66 -11.34 11.91
CA VAL A 92 -7.10 -11.43 13.27
C VAL A 92 -5.69 -10.82 13.27
N ALA A 93 -5.44 -9.91 14.21
CA ALA A 93 -4.12 -9.30 14.43
C ALA A 93 -3.28 -10.12 15.41
N TYR A 94 -1.96 -9.91 15.40
CA TYR A 94 -1.03 -10.55 16.34
C TYR A 94 -1.28 -10.16 17.81
N ASP A 95 -1.91 -9.02 18.07
CA ASP A 95 -2.29 -8.56 19.41
C ASP A 95 -3.62 -9.15 19.91
N GLY A 96 -4.25 -10.02 19.11
CA GLY A 96 -5.53 -10.68 19.43
C GLY A 96 -6.77 -9.88 19.06
N ARG A 97 -6.66 -8.66 18.52
CA ARG A 97 -7.81 -7.96 17.93
C ARG A 97 -8.38 -8.76 16.77
N ALA A 98 -9.71 -8.82 16.68
CA ALA A 98 -10.40 -9.52 15.61
C ALA A 98 -11.49 -8.60 15.02
N LEU A 99 -11.51 -8.49 13.70
CA LEU A 99 -12.47 -7.67 12.97
C LEU A 99 -13.25 -8.54 11.99
N PRO A 100 -14.54 -8.73 12.24
CA PRO A 100 -15.40 -9.50 11.34
C PRO A 100 -15.79 -8.67 10.11
N PHE A 101 -15.96 -9.35 8.97
CA PHE A 101 -16.32 -8.72 7.70
C PHE A 101 -17.41 -9.50 6.96
N ASP A 102 -18.17 -8.79 6.13
CA ASP A 102 -19.07 -9.36 5.13
C ASP A 102 -18.48 -9.19 3.72
N LEU A 103 -17.58 -8.18 3.58
CA LEU A 103 -16.73 -7.99 2.41
C LEU A 103 -15.34 -7.52 2.87
N LEU A 104 -14.30 -8.23 2.47
CA LEU A 104 -12.91 -7.86 2.66
C LEU A 104 -12.29 -7.42 1.34
N VAL A 105 -11.78 -6.19 1.30
CA VAL A 105 -10.92 -5.67 0.23
C VAL A 105 -9.55 -5.47 0.82
N THR A 106 -8.59 -6.28 0.43
CA THR A 106 -7.25 -6.26 1.03
C THR A 106 -6.18 -5.97 -0.02
N VAL A 107 -5.18 -5.20 0.39
CA VAL A 107 -3.93 -5.04 -0.35
C VAL A 107 -2.97 -6.12 0.13
N PRO A 108 -2.59 -7.07 -0.73
CA PRO A 108 -1.65 -8.12 -0.35
C PRO A 108 -0.25 -7.56 -0.11
N LEU A 109 0.62 -8.38 0.47
CA LEU A 109 2.03 -8.04 0.62
C LEU A 109 2.65 -7.75 -0.76
N ASN A 110 3.28 -6.60 -0.88
CA ASN A 110 3.97 -6.20 -2.11
C ASN A 110 5.45 -6.56 -2.02
N MET A 111 5.90 -7.32 -3.00
CA MET A 111 7.28 -7.76 -3.14
C MET A 111 7.81 -7.36 -4.53
N GLY A 112 9.11 -7.47 -4.71
CA GLY A 112 9.73 -7.39 -6.02
C GLY A 112 9.30 -8.56 -6.93
N ALA A 113 9.62 -8.44 -8.21
CA ALA A 113 9.25 -9.47 -9.18
C ALA A 113 10.08 -10.76 -8.98
N GLN A 114 9.47 -11.92 -9.18
CA GLN A 114 10.11 -13.22 -8.97
C GLN A 114 11.41 -13.36 -9.76
N PHE A 115 11.47 -12.88 -11.00
CA PHE A 115 12.69 -12.95 -11.81
C PHE A 115 13.87 -12.14 -11.22
N VAL A 116 13.59 -11.10 -10.42
CA VAL A 116 14.63 -10.33 -9.71
C VAL A 116 15.21 -11.17 -8.58
N ILE A 117 14.36 -11.90 -7.85
CA ILE A 117 14.80 -12.86 -6.81
C ILE A 117 15.62 -13.98 -7.46
N ASP A 118 15.12 -14.60 -8.53
CA ASP A 118 15.74 -15.74 -9.20
C ASP A 118 17.10 -15.37 -9.84
N SER A 119 17.26 -14.11 -10.26
CA SER A 119 18.52 -13.60 -10.81
C SER A 119 19.57 -13.22 -9.77
N GLY A 120 19.20 -13.22 -8.48
CA GLY A 120 20.10 -12.78 -7.40
C GLY A 120 20.35 -11.26 -7.37
N LEU A 121 19.54 -10.47 -8.08
CA LEU A 121 19.64 -9.00 -8.11
C LEU A 121 18.90 -8.33 -6.96
N GLY A 122 17.95 -9.03 -6.34
CA GLY A 122 17.05 -8.51 -5.31
C GLY A 122 17.57 -8.68 -3.89
N ASP A 123 17.02 -7.85 -2.99
CA ASP A 123 17.07 -8.10 -1.54
C ASP A 123 16.09 -9.21 -1.14
N ASP A 124 15.92 -9.44 0.17
CA ASP A 124 15.04 -10.49 0.71
C ASP A 124 13.56 -10.32 0.32
N LEU A 125 13.14 -9.11 -0.06
CA LEU A 125 11.81 -8.81 -0.57
C LEU A 125 11.75 -8.76 -2.10
N GLY A 126 12.86 -9.02 -2.79
CA GLY A 126 12.97 -9.02 -4.24
C GLY A 126 13.09 -7.64 -4.88
N PHE A 127 13.34 -6.59 -4.09
CA PHE A 127 13.62 -5.25 -4.63
C PHE A 127 15.10 -5.14 -4.98
N VAL A 128 15.42 -4.49 -6.10
CA VAL A 128 16.81 -4.26 -6.53
C VAL A 128 17.46 -3.21 -5.62
N PRO A 129 18.50 -3.55 -4.85
CA PRO A 129 19.26 -2.56 -4.11
C PRO A 129 19.96 -1.60 -5.05
N VAL A 130 19.74 -0.29 -4.86
CA VAL A 130 20.43 0.76 -5.61
C VAL A 130 20.87 1.88 -4.68
N ASP A 131 21.95 2.56 -5.06
CA ASP A 131 22.31 3.83 -4.42
C ASP A 131 21.22 4.88 -4.76
N LYS A 132 20.69 5.52 -3.74
CA LYS A 132 19.53 6.44 -3.87
C LYS A 132 19.82 7.71 -4.68
N HIS A 133 21.08 8.06 -4.92
CA HIS A 133 21.47 9.24 -5.68
C HIS A 133 21.79 8.90 -7.13
N THR A 134 22.41 7.74 -7.36
CA THR A 134 22.83 7.32 -8.70
C THR A 134 21.87 6.34 -9.35
N LEU A 135 20.96 5.71 -8.58
CA LEU A 135 20.05 4.65 -9.04
C LEU A 135 20.79 3.43 -9.60
N ARG A 136 22.09 3.30 -9.31
CA ARG A 136 22.94 2.22 -9.74
C ARG A 136 23.05 1.14 -8.67
N SER A 137 23.07 -0.11 -9.08
CA SER A 137 23.31 -1.23 -8.18
C SER A 137 24.73 -1.14 -7.59
N PRO A 138 24.90 -1.28 -6.26
CA PRO A 138 26.23 -1.32 -5.66
C PRO A 138 26.97 -2.63 -5.98
N ALA A 139 26.27 -3.69 -6.35
CA ALA A 139 26.85 -4.99 -6.68
C ALA A 139 27.21 -5.14 -8.17
N TYR A 140 26.53 -4.38 -9.04
CA TYR A 140 26.69 -4.51 -10.50
C TYR A 140 26.78 -3.15 -11.19
N GLU A 141 27.96 -2.79 -11.64
CA GLU A 141 28.26 -1.47 -12.18
C GLU A 141 27.44 -1.05 -13.40
N ARG A 142 26.87 -1.99 -14.13
CA ARG A 142 26.09 -1.74 -15.35
C ARG A 142 24.60 -1.92 -15.17
N ILE A 143 24.13 -2.10 -13.91
CA ILE A 143 22.74 -2.27 -13.61
C ILE A 143 22.23 -1.04 -12.87
N PHE A 144 21.17 -0.46 -13.42
CA PHE A 144 20.40 0.63 -12.83
C PHE A 144 18.94 0.17 -12.67
N ALA A 145 18.26 0.66 -11.66
CA ALA A 145 16.83 0.40 -11.47
C ALA A 145 16.13 1.63 -10.90
N ILE A 146 14.87 1.79 -11.26
CA ILE A 146 14.00 2.89 -10.82
C ILE A 146 12.62 2.39 -10.36
N GLY A 147 11.89 3.25 -9.71
CA GLY A 147 10.48 3.04 -9.36
C GLY A 147 10.26 1.88 -8.39
N ASP A 148 9.16 1.19 -8.60
CA ASP A 148 8.66 0.13 -7.72
C ASP A 148 9.61 -1.07 -7.61
N ALA A 149 10.53 -1.24 -8.56
CA ALA A 149 11.48 -2.33 -8.56
C ALA A 149 12.63 -2.15 -7.56
N THR A 150 12.84 -0.95 -7.02
CA THR A 150 13.97 -0.62 -6.17
C THR A 150 13.66 -0.69 -4.68
N ASN A 151 14.71 -0.78 -3.86
CA ASN A 151 14.63 -0.62 -2.40
C ASN A 151 14.78 0.83 -1.92
N VAL A 152 14.79 1.82 -2.83
CA VAL A 152 14.85 3.24 -2.44
C VAL A 152 13.70 3.56 -1.48
N PRO A 153 13.95 4.26 -0.35
CA PRO A 153 12.95 4.55 0.68
C PRO A 153 11.99 5.67 0.26
N THR A 154 11.33 5.47 -0.86
CA THR A 154 10.32 6.36 -1.43
C THR A 154 8.99 5.63 -1.54
N SER A 155 7.90 6.37 -1.79
CA SER A 155 6.62 5.77 -2.11
C SER A 155 6.73 4.96 -3.41
N LYS A 156 6.19 3.76 -3.43
CA LYS A 156 6.08 2.95 -4.64
C LYS A 156 4.89 3.44 -5.47
N ALA A 157 5.15 4.46 -6.28
CA ALA A 157 4.15 5.15 -7.08
C ALA A 157 4.70 5.57 -8.44
N GLY A 158 3.86 5.56 -9.47
CA GLY A 158 4.25 5.94 -10.83
C GLY A 158 4.84 7.35 -10.93
N ALA A 159 4.37 8.29 -10.11
CA ALA A 159 4.93 9.64 -10.04
C ALA A 159 6.39 9.64 -9.59
N VAL A 160 6.77 8.78 -8.64
CA VAL A 160 8.17 8.66 -8.19
C VAL A 160 9.05 8.15 -9.33
N ALA A 161 8.63 7.06 -10.00
CA ALA A 161 9.34 6.52 -11.15
C ALA A 161 9.50 7.58 -12.26
N HIS A 162 8.48 8.40 -12.49
CA HIS A 162 8.52 9.48 -13.46
C HIS A 162 9.63 10.50 -13.14
N PHE A 163 9.72 10.96 -11.89
CA PHE A 163 10.76 11.91 -11.48
C PHE A 163 12.15 11.29 -11.41
N GLU A 164 12.27 9.99 -11.18
CA GLU A 164 13.55 9.28 -11.19
C GLU A 164 14.17 9.17 -12.60
N ILE A 165 13.35 9.28 -13.66
CA ILE A 165 13.85 9.15 -15.05
C ILE A 165 14.90 10.22 -15.38
N ASP A 166 14.69 11.46 -15.00
CA ASP A 166 15.63 12.54 -15.29
C ASP A 166 16.98 12.28 -14.62
N HIS A 167 16.96 11.89 -13.34
CA HIS A 167 18.16 11.50 -12.61
C HIS A 167 18.83 10.25 -13.18
N LEU A 168 18.05 9.26 -13.64
CA LEU A 168 18.58 8.07 -14.29
C LEU A 168 19.33 8.43 -15.57
N VAL A 169 18.75 9.30 -16.41
CA VAL A 169 19.38 9.73 -17.68
C VAL A 169 20.72 10.43 -17.41
N GLU A 170 20.77 11.38 -16.47
CA GLU A 170 22.01 12.06 -16.08
C GLU A 170 23.08 11.08 -15.59
N ASN A 171 22.70 10.15 -14.71
CA ASN A 171 23.60 9.15 -14.15
C ASN A 171 24.10 8.15 -15.20
N LEU A 172 23.24 7.75 -16.14
CA LEU A 172 23.64 6.89 -17.25
C LEU A 172 24.65 7.61 -18.18
N GLN A 173 24.40 8.87 -18.52
CA GLN A 173 25.34 9.65 -19.35
C GLN A 173 26.70 9.79 -18.66
N ALA A 174 26.72 10.06 -17.36
CA ALA A 174 27.93 10.14 -16.57
C ALA A 174 28.70 8.79 -16.50
N ALA A 175 27.97 7.68 -16.44
CA ALA A 175 28.55 6.34 -16.39
C ALA A 175 29.10 5.86 -17.76
N MET A 176 28.66 6.48 -18.86
CA MET A 176 29.08 6.14 -20.23
C MET A 176 30.22 7.03 -20.73
N ALA A 177 30.51 8.16 -20.05
CA ALA A 177 31.58 9.10 -20.38
C ALA A 177 32.96 8.64 -19.88
#